data_72909f69d116605c5a15955e514f582d
#
_entry.id   72909f69d116605c5a15955e514f582d
#
_cell.length_a   1.000
_cell.length_b   1.000
_cell.length_c   1.000
_cell.angle_alpha   90.00
_cell.angle_beta   90.00
_cell.angle_gamma   90.00
#
_symmetry.space_group_name_H-M   'P 1'
#
loop_
_entity.id
_entity.type
_entity.pdbx_description
1 polymer ?
#
loop_
_entity_poly.entity_id
_entity_poly.type
_entity_poly.pdbx_seq_one_letter_code
_entity_poly.pdbx_strand_id
1 'polypeptide(L)'
;FLCIRSPKRKIYFPEDGVAYYPCDMKKFEHQRIQPRQAQFSREHPDFWPKLFEETEKRGMTVSGWTVCLHNTRIGMAYPDTCVHNAYGDAVYYNQCPSNPDVRTYMCTLLDDLCTQVPLDALELESMNFMGHAHEYHHEKDGIGLSGLQDFLLSICFCDHCKARARAEGIDADAAQQAVHRMLAQLSETQFTKEENERFFVQKLAFFENEPALYA
;
A
#
# COMPACT_ATOMS: atom_id res chain seq x y z
N PHE A 1 -0.92 0.28 -12.39
CA PHE A 1 -1.83 -0.43 -13.28
C PHE A 1 -1.64 0.03 -14.72
N LEU A 2 -1.46 -0.90 -15.63
CA LEU A 2 -1.21 -0.64 -17.04
C LEU A 2 -2.47 -0.04 -17.69
N CYS A 3 -2.42 1.25 -17.99
CA CYS A 3 -3.32 1.85 -18.98
C CYS A 3 -2.96 1.28 -20.35
N ILE A 4 -3.63 0.23 -20.79
CA ILE A 4 -3.46 -0.29 -22.13
C ILE A 4 -4.25 0.59 -23.09
N ARG A 5 -3.55 1.39 -23.89
CA ARG A 5 -4.14 2.11 -25.00
C ARG A 5 -4.15 1.21 -26.23
N SER A 6 -5.30 1.04 -26.83
CA SER A 6 -5.46 0.34 -28.07
C SER A 6 -6.19 1.23 -29.09
N PRO A 7 -5.84 1.21 -30.39
CA PRO A 7 -6.60 1.91 -31.41
C PRO A 7 -8.08 1.51 -31.48
N LYS A 8 -8.40 0.32 -30.97
CA LYS A 8 -9.75 -0.25 -30.98
C LYS A 8 -10.50 -0.13 -29.66
N ARG A 9 -9.84 0.32 -28.57
CA ARG A 9 -10.43 0.40 -27.25
C ARG A 9 -10.01 1.68 -26.54
N LYS A 10 -10.94 2.29 -25.82
CA LYS A 10 -10.66 3.39 -24.90
C LYS A 10 -9.87 2.86 -23.71
N ILE A 11 -9.35 3.76 -22.87
CA ILE A 11 -8.54 3.46 -21.69
C ILE A 11 -9.27 2.49 -20.75
N TYR A 12 -8.60 1.43 -20.30
CA TYR A 12 -9.18 0.42 -19.42
C TYR A 12 -9.35 0.89 -17.97
N PHE A 13 -8.41 1.66 -17.44
CA PHE A 13 -8.47 2.21 -16.09
C PHE A 13 -8.31 3.72 -16.21
N PRO A 14 -9.39 4.46 -16.48
CA PRO A 14 -9.32 5.88 -16.76
C PRO A 14 -8.98 6.73 -15.52
N GLU A 15 -9.18 6.18 -14.33
CA GLU A 15 -8.95 6.87 -13.06
C GLU A 15 -8.19 5.98 -12.09
N ASP A 16 -7.26 6.58 -11.30
CA ASP A 16 -6.48 5.91 -10.27
C ASP A 16 -6.95 6.34 -8.88
N GLY A 17 -6.83 5.42 -7.90
CA GLY A 17 -7.14 5.67 -6.50
C GLY A 17 -8.61 6.02 -6.23
N VAL A 18 -9.55 5.46 -6.99
CA VAL A 18 -10.99 5.73 -6.93
C VAL A 18 -11.80 4.46 -6.62
N ALA A 19 -13.01 4.65 -6.13
CA ALA A 19 -13.97 3.58 -5.89
C ALA A 19 -14.89 3.41 -7.10
N TYR A 20 -14.97 2.19 -7.64
CA TYR A 20 -15.80 1.86 -8.79
C TYR A 20 -17.21 1.38 -8.42
N TYR A 21 -17.68 1.71 -7.23
CA TYR A 21 -19.04 1.42 -6.75
C TYR A 21 -19.71 2.71 -6.23
N PRO A 22 -21.04 2.73 -6.06
CA PRO A 22 -21.76 3.90 -5.55
C PRO A 22 -21.55 4.04 -4.03
N CYS A 23 -20.52 4.80 -3.63
CA CYS A 23 -20.22 5.04 -2.21
C CYS A 23 -21.32 5.83 -1.50
N ASP A 24 -21.72 5.39 -0.30
CA ASP A 24 -22.50 6.22 0.61
C ASP A 24 -21.60 7.24 1.31
N MET A 25 -21.50 8.42 0.74
CA MET A 25 -20.64 9.49 1.25
C MET A 25 -20.98 9.94 2.68
N LYS A 26 -22.19 9.64 3.20
CA LYS A 26 -22.56 9.96 4.58
C LYS A 26 -21.74 9.18 5.59
N LYS A 27 -21.34 7.95 5.27
CA LYS A 27 -20.47 7.15 6.12
C LYS A 27 -19.09 7.77 6.32
N PHE A 28 -18.65 8.66 5.43
CA PHE A 28 -17.32 9.27 5.41
C PHE A 28 -17.32 10.74 5.83
N GLU A 29 -18.46 11.36 6.09
CA GLU A 29 -18.57 12.82 6.29
C GLU A 29 -17.71 13.38 7.43
N HIS A 30 -17.42 12.57 8.45
CA HIS A 30 -16.59 12.95 9.60
C HIS A 30 -15.15 12.41 9.50
N GLN A 31 -14.80 11.78 8.38
CA GLN A 31 -13.48 11.23 8.19
C GLN A 31 -12.59 12.20 7.42
N ARG A 32 -11.32 12.24 7.79
CA ARG A 32 -10.31 13.05 7.09
C ARG A 32 -10.07 12.53 5.68
N ILE A 33 -10.00 11.19 5.51
CA ILE A 33 -9.84 10.55 4.20
C ILE A 33 -11.22 10.16 3.70
N GLN A 34 -11.54 10.57 2.47
CA GLN A 34 -12.80 10.25 1.82
C GLN A 34 -12.57 9.57 0.48
N PRO A 35 -13.44 8.62 0.08
CA PRO A 35 -13.36 8.00 -1.23
C PRO A 35 -13.68 9.02 -2.33
N ARG A 36 -13.06 8.80 -3.48
CA ARG A 36 -13.47 9.46 -4.72
C ARG A 36 -14.16 8.44 -5.60
N GLN A 37 -15.41 8.64 -5.88
CA GLN A 37 -16.15 7.76 -6.77
C GLN A 37 -15.69 7.94 -8.23
N ALA A 38 -15.45 6.83 -8.94
CA ALA A 38 -15.07 6.83 -10.34
C ALA A 38 -16.13 7.51 -11.21
N GLN A 39 -15.69 8.16 -12.29
CA GLN A 39 -16.59 8.74 -13.29
C GLN A 39 -17.48 7.65 -13.90
N PHE A 40 -16.91 6.49 -14.19
CA PHE A 40 -17.64 5.32 -14.69
C PHE A 40 -18.85 4.98 -13.83
N SER A 41 -18.70 4.93 -12.50
CA SER A 41 -19.81 4.58 -11.59
C SER A 41 -20.91 5.63 -11.56
N ARG A 42 -20.57 6.91 -11.80
CA ARG A 42 -21.55 7.99 -11.90
C ARG A 42 -22.32 7.97 -13.22
N GLU A 43 -21.63 7.62 -14.31
CA GLU A 43 -22.21 7.56 -15.66
C GLU A 43 -23.00 6.27 -15.91
N HIS A 44 -22.71 5.21 -15.16
CA HIS A 44 -23.34 3.89 -15.29
C HIS A 44 -23.90 3.39 -13.95
N PRO A 45 -24.91 4.07 -13.35
CA PRO A 45 -25.45 3.70 -12.04
C PRO A 45 -26.12 2.31 -12.04
N ASP A 46 -26.56 1.83 -13.20
CA ASP A 46 -27.19 0.53 -13.41
C ASP A 46 -26.19 -0.62 -13.69
N PHE A 47 -24.89 -0.33 -13.69
CA PHE A 47 -23.86 -1.34 -14.00
C PHE A 47 -23.92 -2.54 -13.04
N TRP A 48 -23.87 -2.26 -11.72
CA TRP A 48 -23.85 -3.31 -10.71
C TRP A 48 -25.14 -4.14 -10.71
N PRO A 49 -26.35 -3.54 -10.68
CA PRO A 49 -27.59 -4.31 -10.79
C PRO A 49 -27.63 -5.23 -12.01
N LYS A 50 -27.24 -4.73 -13.19
CA LYS A 50 -27.20 -5.55 -14.42
C LYS A 50 -26.16 -6.67 -14.35
N LEU A 51 -24.99 -6.39 -13.78
CA LEU A 51 -23.95 -7.41 -13.60
C LEU A 51 -24.48 -8.56 -12.75
N PHE A 52 -25.08 -8.26 -11.60
CA PHE A 52 -25.61 -9.29 -10.71
C PHE A 52 -26.76 -10.08 -11.31
N GLU A 53 -27.68 -9.42 -12.00
CA GLU A 53 -28.75 -10.10 -12.72
C GLU A 53 -28.20 -11.11 -13.75
N GLU A 54 -27.16 -10.72 -14.49
CA GLU A 54 -26.57 -11.58 -15.51
C GLU A 54 -25.70 -12.70 -14.95
N THR A 55 -25.00 -12.48 -13.83
CA THR A 55 -24.21 -13.52 -13.16
C THR A 55 -25.11 -14.55 -12.47
N GLU A 56 -26.18 -14.11 -11.82
CA GLU A 56 -27.17 -15.00 -11.18
C GLU A 56 -27.82 -15.93 -12.21
N LYS A 57 -28.26 -15.41 -13.37
CA LYS A 57 -28.82 -16.22 -14.45
C LYS A 57 -27.87 -17.31 -14.95
N ARG A 58 -26.56 -17.14 -14.74
CA ARG A 58 -25.53 -18.08 -15.18
C ARG A 58 -24.92 -18.91 -14.04
N GLY A 59 -25.42 -18.74 -12.83
CA GLY A 59 -24.85 -19.42 -11.66
C GLY A 59 -23.40 -19.04 -11.39
N MET A 60 -23.00 -17.80 -11.68
CA MET A 60 -21.65 -17.29 -11.47
C MET A 60 -21.57 -16.55 -10.14
N THR A 61 -20.45 -16.69 -9.43
CA THR A 61 -20.12 -15.90 -8.26
C THR A 61 -19.36 -14.63 -8.65
N VAL A 62 -19.52 -13.57 -7.87
CA VAL A 62 -18.86 -12.28 -8.09
C VAL A 62 -17.93 -11.97 -6.93
N SER A 63 -16.63 -11.91 -7.20
CA SER A 63 -15.61 -11.46 -6.25
C SER A 63 -15.20 -10.01 -6.53
N GLY A 64 -15.19 -9.19 -5.49
CA GLY A 64 -14.72 -7.81 -5.55
C GLY A 64 -13.21 -7.73 -5.28
N TRP A 65 -12.43 -7.35 -6.27
CA TRP A 65 -11.00 -7.09 -6.07
C TRP A 65 -10.78 -5.65 -5.59
N THR A 66 -10.24 -5.51 -4.40
CA THR A 66 -10.05 -4.23 -3.72
C THR A 66 -8.58 -3.99 -3.40
N VAL A 67 -7.98 -3.01 -4.06
CA VAL A 67 -6.63 -2.54 -3.75
C VAL A 67 -6.74 -1.60 -2.54
N CYS A 68 -6.17 -2.02 -1.41
CA CYS A 68 -6.42 -1.38 -0.11
C CYS A 68 -5.45 -0.24 0.19
N LEU A 69 -4.23 -0.57 0.65
CA LEU A 69 -3.27 0.43 1.14
C LEU A 69 -2.37 0.99 0.05
N HIS A 70 -2.54 0.57 -1.20
CA HIS A 70 -1.84 1.10 -2.35
C HIS A 70 -2.68 2.19 -3.05
N ASN A 71 -2.46 3.45 -2.68
CA ASN A 71 -3.26 4.55 -3.24
C ASN A 71 -2.46 5.85 -3.28
N THR A 72 -1.79 6.11 -4.40
CA THR A 72 -0.97 7.32 -4.61
C THR A 72 -1.78 8.60 -4.48
N ARG A 73 -3.04 8.63 -4.91
CA ARG A 73 -3.91 9.81 -4.78
C ARG A 73 -4.11 10.20 -3.31
N ILE A 74 -4.38 9.22 -2.45
CA ILE A 74 -4.55 9.47 -1.00
C ILE A 74 -3.22 9.91 -0.41
N GLY A 75 -2.12 9.23 -0.72
CA GLY A 75 -0.82 9.56 -0.18
C GLY A 75 -0.33 10.95 -0.56
N MET A 76 -0.57 11.39 -1.79
CA MET A 76 -0.24 12.76 -2.22
C MET A 76 -1.13 13.82 -1.56
N ALA A 77 -2.41 13.49 -1.29
CA ALA A 77 -3.31 14.41 -0.60
C ALA A 77 -3.04 14.48 0.92
N TYR A 78 -2.57 13.38 1.52
CA TYR A 78 -2.33 13.21 2.96
C TYR A 78 -0.98 12.51 3.21
N PRO A 79 0.17 13.17 2.98
CA PRO A 79 1.50 12.54 3.09
C PRO A 79 1.78 11.91 4.47
N ASP A 80 1.24 12.47 5.54
CA ASP A 80 1.37 11.97 6.90
C ASP A 80 0.67 10.63 7.15
N THR A 81 -0.18 10.20 6.22
CA THR A 81 -0.81 8.88 6.27
C THR A 81 0.03 7.77 5.64
N CYS A 82 1.12 8.13 4.98
CA CYS A 82 1.98 7.20 4.26
C CYS A 82 2.99 6.48 5.19
N VAL A 83 3.55 5.41 4.66
CA VAL A 83 4.81 4.86 5.18
C VAL A 83 5.90 5.94 5.00
N HIS A 84 6.73 6.13 6.03
CA HIS A 84 7.91 6.97 5.98
C HIS A 84 9.16 6.12 6.18
N ASN A 85 10.09 6.17 5.25
CA ASN A 85 11.34 5.43 5.34
C ASN A 85 12.28 6.00 6.40
N ALA A 86 13.48 5.43 6.54
CA ALA A 86 14.46 5.89 7.54
C ALA A 86 14.99 7.31 7.28
N TYR A 87 14.91 7.81 6.06
CA TYR A 87 15.27 9.18 5.69
C TYR A 87 14.17 10.21 5.99
N GLY A 88 12.96 9.72 6.31
CA GLY A 88 11.77 10.54 6.53
C GLY A 88 10.97 10.82 5.26
N ASP A 89 11.32 10.19 4.13
CA ASP A 89 10.58 10.35 2.88
C ASP A 89 9.24 9.61 2.94
N ALA A 90 8.18 10.31 2.55
CA ALA A 90 6.87 9.72 2.42
C ALA A 90 6.77 8.85 1.16
N VAL A 91 6.39 7.59 1.34
CA VAL A 91 6.15 6.65 0.24
C VAL A 91 4.69 6.81 -0.20
N TYR A 92 4.42 7.73 -1.13
CA TYR A 92 3.08 8.20 -1.48
C TYR A 92 2.10 7.12 -1.93
N TYR A 93 2.57 6.05 -2.55
CA TYR A 93 1.68 4.95 -2.97
C TYR A 93 1.28 4.03 -1.80
N ASN A 94 1.98 4.11 -0.65
CA ASN A 94 1.87 3.14 0.45
C ASN A 94 1.32 3.80 1.72
N GLN A 95 0.03 3.59 2.03
CA GLN A 95 -0.57 4.06 3.26
C GLN A 95 -0.15 3.19 4.44
N CYS A 96 0.16 3.83 5.57
CA CYS A 96 0.60 3.13 6.78
C CYS A 96 -0.57 2.51 7.54
N PRO A 97 -0.61 1.17 7.74
CA PRO A 97 -1.69 0.52 8.50
C PRO A 97 -1.66 0.85 10.00
N SER A 98 -0.59 1.47 10.51
CA SER A 98 -0.55 1.98 11.89
C SER A 98 -1.27 3.32 12.06
N ASN A 99 -1.50 4.07 10.98
CA ASN A 99 -2.21 5.34 11.03
C ASN A 99 -3.71 5.12 11.28
N PRO A 100 -4.32 5.74 12.30
CA PRO A 100 -5.71 5.55 12.65
C PRO A 100 -6.69 6.05 11.58
N ASP A 101 -6.38 7.14 10.86
CA ASP A 101 -7.21 7.66 9.79
C ASP A 101 -7.27 6.67 8.62
N VAL A 102 -6.13 6.05 8.29
CA VAL A 102 -6.05 5.00 7.26
C VAL A 102 -6.90 3.79 7.63
N ARG A 103 -6.81 3.32 8.88
CA ARG A 103 -7.62 2.19 9.36
C ARG A 103 -9.09 2.51 9.34
N THR A 104 -9.48 3.67 9.85
CA THR A 104 -10.88 4.10 9.87
C THR A 104 -11.43 4.18 8.45
N TYR A 105 -10.68 4.80 7.53
CA TYR A 105 -11.06 4.88 6.12
C TYR A 105 -11.24 3.50 5.49
N MET A 106 -10.27 2.58 5.68
CA MET A 106 -10.33 1.25 5.07
C MET A 106 -11.48 0.42 5.63
N CYS A 107 -11.69 0.42 6.96
CA CYS A 107 -12.81 -0.30 7.57
C CYS A 107 -14.15 0.23 7.04
N THR A 108 -14.30 1.56 6.95
CA THR A 108 -15.53 2.14 6.43
C THR A 108 -15.73 1.86 4.94
N LEU A 109 -14.64 1.90 4.14
CA LEU A 109 -14.72 1.61 2.70
C LEU A 109 -15.18 0.17 2.44
N LEU A 110 -14.63 -0.80 3.19
CA LEU A 110 -14.99 -2.20 3.04
C LEU A 110 -16.42 -2.49 3.54
N ASP A 111 -16.83 -1.89 4.67
CA ASP A 111 -18.20 -1.98 5.17
C ASP A 111 -19.19 -1.37 4.17
N ASP A 112 -18.88 -0.22 3.63
CA ASP A 112 -19.72 0.45 2.63
C ASP A 112 -19.81 -0.38 1.34
N LEU A 113 -18.69 -0.87 0.82
CA LEU A 113 -18.65 -1.72 -0.36
C LEU A 113 -19.53 -2.98 -0.18
N CYS A 114 -19.38 -3.69 0.94
CA CYS A 114 -20.18 -4.88 1.23
C CYS A 114 -21.68 -4.57 1.43
N THR A 115 -22.01 -3.34 1.81
CA THR A 115 -23.39 -2.90 1.98
C THR A 115 -24.03 -2.50 0.66
N GLN A 116 -23.27 -1.80 -0.20
CA GLN A 116 -23.77 -1.26 -1.47
C GLN A 116 -23.78 -2.28 -2.59
N VAL A 117 -22.89 -3.27 -2.54
CA VAL A 117 -22.69 -4.24 -3.62
C VAL A 117 -22.79 -5.66 -3.06
N PRO A 118 -23.76 -6.49 -3.52
CA PRO A 118 -23.97 -7.85 -3.02
C PRO A 118 -22.91 -8.82 -3.58
N LEU A 119 -21.66 -8.66 -3.15
CA LEU A 119 -20.54 -9.51 -3.53
C LEU A 119 -20.59 -10.85 -2.78
N ASP A 120 -20.21 -11.93 -3.45
CA ASP A 120 -20.04 -13.25 -2.83
C ASP A 120 -18.72 -13.33 -2.03
N ALA A 121 -17.69 -12.59 -2.48
CA ALA A 121 -16.37 -12.54 -1.84
C ALA A 121 -15.66 -11.21 -2.08
N LEU A 122 -14.68 -10.90 -1.23
CA LEU A 122 -13.74 -9.80 -1.41
C LEU A 122 -12.31 -10.35 -1.46
N GLU A 123 -11.55 -9.90 -2.45
CA GLU A 123 -10.11 -10.07 -2.50
C GLU A 123 -9.46 -8.75 -2.07
N LEU A 124 -8.72 -8.79 -0.96
CA LEU A 124 -8.04 -7.62 -0.40
C LEU A 124 -6.58 -7.63 -0.82
N GLU A 125 -6.23 -6.80 -1.80
CA GLU A 125 -4.85 -6.62 -2.23
C GLU A 125 -4.16 -5.52 -1.42
N SER A 126 -2.87 -5.73 -1.12
CA SER A 126 -2.03 -4.73 -0.44
C SER A 126 -2.59 -4.28 0.91
N MET A 127 -3.14 -5.20 1.72
CA MET A 127 -3.64 -4.93 3.07
C MET A 127 -2.53 -5.10 4.12
N ASN A 128 -1.29 -4.79 3.78
CA ASN A 128 -0.11 -4.95 4.61
C ASN A 128 0.87 -3.78 4.43
N PHE A 129 1.99 -3.81 5.16
CA PHE A 129 3.14 -2.99 4.85
C PHE A 129 3.76 -3.50 3.55
N MET A 130 3.57 -2.77 2.46
CA MET A 130 4.19 -3.09 1.18
C MET A 130 5.69 -2.81 1.23
N GLY A 131 6.50 -3.67 0.61
CA GLY A 131 7.92 -3.44 0.45
C GLY A 131 8.22 -2.27 -0.51
N HIS A 132 9.38 -1.66 -0.34
CA HIS A 132 9.84 -0.58 -1.22
C HIS A 132 9.93 -1.06 -2.68
N ALA A 133 10.38 -2.30 -2.93
CA ALA A 133 10.42 -2.90 -4.26
C ALA A 133 9.07 -3.04 -4.95
N HIS A 134 7.94 -2.87 -4.23
CA HIS A 134 6.63 -2.87 -4.87
C HIS A 134 6.50 -1.76 -5.90
N GLU A 135 7.12 -0.61 -5.69
CA GLU A 135 7.18 0.50 -6.63
C GLU A 135 7.93 0.13 -7.92
N TYR A 136 8.98 -0.69 -7.82
CA TYR A 136 9.79 -1.12 -8.96
C TYR A 136 9.05 -1.97 -9.98
N HIS A 137 7.94 -2.60 -9.61
CA HIS A 137 7.13 -3.34 -10.58
C HIS A 137 6.50 -2.45 -11.64
N HIS A 138 6.39 -1.17 -11.36
CA HIS A 138 5.71 -0.20 -12.20
C HIS A 138 6.66 0.75 -12.93
N GLU A 139 7.91 0.81 -12.52
CA GLU A 139 8.93 1.69 -13.07
C GLU A 139 10.13 0.89 -13.57
N LYS A 140 10.67 1.33 -14.70
CA LYS A 140 11.93 0.80 -15.23
C LYS A 140 13.06 1.60 -14.62
N ASP A 141 13.46 1.26 -13.42
CA ASP A 141 14.64 1.86 -12.85
C ASP A 141 15.88 1.06 -13.18
N GLY A 142 16.98 1.75 -13.36
CA GLY A 142 18.29 1.18 -13.60
C GLY A 142 19.07 0.87 -12.34
N ILE A 143 18.49 1.06 -11.15
CA ILE A 143 19.17 0.90 -9.87
C ILE A 143 18.68 -0.38 -9.20
N GLY A 144 19.49 -1.43 -9.26
CA GLY A 144 19.23 -2.63 -8.51
C GLY A 144 19.45 -2.42 -7.02
N LEU A 145 18.43 -2.62 -6.19
CA LEU A 145 18.59 -2.71 -4.75
C LEU A 145 18.88 -4.15 -4.33
N SER A 146 19.75 -4.32 -3.34
CA SER A 146 19.86 -5.61 -2.65
C SER A 146 18.59 -5.90 -1.84
N GLY A 147 18.29 -7.17 -1.58
CA GLY A 147 17.15 -7.54 -0.73
C GLY A 147 17.21 -6.92 0.68
N LEU A 148 18.40 -6.62 1.19
CA LEU A 148 18.56 -5.93 2.47
C LEU A 148 18.22 -4.45 2.33
N GLN A 149 18.70 -3.77 1.29
CA GLN A 149 18.35 -2.36 1.06
C GLN A 149 16.84 -2.19 0.89
N ASP A 150 16.21 -3.08 0.10
CA ASP A 150 14.76 -3.09 -0.04
C ASP A 150 14.04 -3.27 1.30
N PHE A 151 14.46 -4.24 2.10
CA PHE A 151 13.90 -4.46 3.43
C PHE A 151 14.06 -3.23 4.34
N LEU A 152 15.26 -2.65 4.42
CA LEU A 152 15.53 -1.49 5.27
C LEU A 152 14.77 -0.24 4.82
N LEU A 153 14.61 -0.03 3.51
CA LEU A 153 13.79 1.06 2.95
C LEU A 153 12.29 0.85 3.18
N SER A 154 11.88 -0.41 3.41
CA SER A 154 10.48 -0.77 3.66
C SER A 154 10.03 -0.56 5.10
N ILE A 155 10.97 -0.38 6.05
CA ILE A 155 10.63 -0.15 7.46
C ILE A 155 10.00 1.23 7.63
N CYS A 156 8.83 1.27 8.27
CA CYS A 156 8.10 2.52 8.49
C CYS A 156 8.50 3.21 9.80
N PHE A 157 8.92 4.45 9.70
CA PHE A 157 9.26 5.34 10.81
C PHE A 157 8.31 6.55 10.93
N CYS A 158 7.07 6.45 10.43
CA CYS A 158 6.08 7.49 10.67
C CYS A 158 5.76 7.62 12.18
N ASP A 159 5.16 8.74 12.58
CA ASP A 159 4.87 9.02 14.00
C ASP A 159 4.05 7.93 14.67
N HIS A 160 3.09 7.34 13.96
CA HIS A 160 2.25 6.26 14.50
C HIS A 160 3.03 4.95 14.71
N CYS A 161 3.93 4.59 13.79
CA CYS A 161 4.81 3.43 13.95
C CYS A 161 5.79 3.64 15.10
N LYS A 162 6.40 4.82 15.19
CA LYS A 162 7.29 5.17 16.31
C LYS A 162 6.55 5.16 17.66
N ALA A 163 5.34 5.70 17.72
CA ALA A 163 4.53 5.68 18.93
C ALA A 163 4.22 4.25 19.39
N ARG A 164 3.87 3.36 18.46
CA ARG A 164 3.64 1.94 18.77
C ARG A 164 4.89 1.23 19.24
N ALA A 165 6.03 1.45 18.58
CA ALA A 165 7.30 0.88 18.98
C ALA A 165 7.69 1.31 20.42
N ARG A 166 7.54 2.60 20.73
CA ARG A 166 7.79 3.11 22.09
C ARG A 166 6.86 2.49 23.15
N ALA A 167 5.60 2.24 22.79
CA ALA A 167 4.65 1.57 23.69
C ALA A 167 5.07 0.13 24.03
N GLU A 168 5.80 -0.54 23.12
CA GLU A 168 6.39 -1.87 23.32
C GLU A 168 7.82 -1.81 23.91
N GLY A 169 8.29 -0.63 24.33
CA GLY A 169 9.61 -0.46 24.93
C GLY A 169 10.77 -0.38 23.95
N ILE A 170 10.48 -0.25 22.64
CA ILE A 170 11.49 -0.15 21.59
C ILE A 170 11.91 1.30 21.39
N ASP A 171 13.22 1.57 21.35
CA ASP A 171 13.77 2.87 21.00
C ASP A 171 13.70 3.08 19.46
N ALA A 172 12.55 3.58 19.02
CA ALA A 172 12.26 3.79 17.61
C ALA A 172 13.21 4.82 16.93
N ASP A 173 13.74 5.77 17.68
CA ASP A 173 14.65 6.78 17.14
C ASP A 173 16.07 6.20 16.98
N ALA A 174 16.52 5.39 17.92
CA ALA A 174 17.77 4.64 17.77
C ALA A 174 17.68 3.64 16.61
N ALA A 175 16.55 2.93 16.46
CA ALA A 175 16.30 2.03 15.35
C ALA A 175 16.33 2.76 14.01
N GLN A 176 15.68 3.93 13.89
CA GLN A 176 15.72 4.74 12.67
C GLN A 176 17.15 5.15 12.31
N GLN A 177 17.92 5.61 13.29
CA GLN A 177 19.30 6.01 13.07
C GLN A 177 20.19 4.83 12.66
N ALA A 178 19.97 3.64 13.23
CA ALA A 178 20.68 2.42 12.84
C ALA A 178 20.39 2.08 11.37
N VAL A 179 19.12 2.05 10.97
CA VAL A 179 18.73 1.81 9.58
C VAL A 179 19.34 2.83 8.62
N HIS A 180 19.32 4.11 9.02
CA HIS A 180 19.92 5.18 8.20
C HIS A 180 21.43 4.95 7.98
N ARG A 181 22.19 4.64 9.06
CA ARG A 181 23.63 4.33 8.93
C ARG A 181 23.89 3.11 8.03
N MET A 182 23.09 2.07 8.20
CA MET A 182 23.20 0.85 7.40
C MET A 182 22.96 1.11 5.91
N LEU A 183 21.90 1.84 5.59
CA LEU A 183 21.59 2.22 4.21
C LEU A 183 22.72 3.06 3.60
N ALA A 184 23.30 4.01 4.34
CA ALA A 184 24.44 4.79 3.88
C ALA A 184 25.66 3.91 3.56
N GLN A 185 25.99 2.95 4.43
CA GLN A 185 27.08 2.01 4.17
C GLN A 185 26.82 1.11 2.94
N LEU A 186 25.58 0.62 2.81
CA LEU A 186 25.20 -0.24 1.70
C LEU A 186 25.19 0.49 0.36
N SER A 187 24.89 1.80 0.34
CA SER A 187 24.90 2.60 -0.90
C SER A 187 26.31 2.86 -1.45
N GLU A 188 27.33 2.82 -0.59
CA GLU A 188 28.74 2.96 -0.97
C GLU A 188 29.37 1.64 -1.43
N THR A 189 28.67 0.52 -1.25
CA THR A 189 29.20 -0.81 -1.50
C THR A 189 28.53 -1.42 -2.73
N GLN A 190 29.34 -1.80 -3.73
CA GLN A 190 28.84 -2.61 -4.84
C GLN A 190 28.88 -4.10 -4.44
N PHE A 191 27.72 -4.73 -4.39
CA PHE A 191 27.59 -6.15 -4.10
C PHE A 191 27.46 -6.96 -5.38
N THR A 192 28.14 -8.11 -5.45
CA THR A 192 27.83 -9.13 -6.44
C THR A 192 26.48 -9.79 -6.13
N LYS A 193 25.90 -10.49 -7.11
CA LYS A 193 24.66 -11.23 -6.92
C LYS A 193 24.79 -12.28 -5.80
N GLU A 194 25.92 -12.97 -5.73
CA GLU A 194 26.20 -13.98 -4.72
C GLU A 194 26.33 -13.35 -3.31
N GLU A 195 26.95 -12.19 -3.20
CA GLU A 195 27.04 -11.46 -1.93
C GLU A 195 25.67 -10.99 -1.47
N ASN A 196 24.82 -10.51 -2.39
CA ASN A 196 23.43 -10.15 -2.08
C ASN A 196 22.61 -11.34 -1.57
N GLU A 197 22.76 -12.52 -2.19
CA GLU A 197 22.08 -13.74 -1.75
C GLU A 197 22.59 -14.20 -0.38
N ARG A 198 23.89 -14.17 -0.12
CA ARG A 198 24.48 -14.45 1.19
C ARG A 198 24.00 -13.48 2.27
N PHE A 199 23.93 -12.21 1.94
CA PHE A 199 23.46 -11.18 2.86
C PHE A 199 22.02 -11.42 3.30
N PHE A 200 21.18 -11.91 2.38
CA PHE A 200 19.79 -12.25 2.68
C PHE A 200 19.67 -13.44 3.65
N VAL A 201 20.56 -14.43 3.53
CA VAL A 201 20.60 -15.60 4.42
C VAL A 201 21.20 -15.27 5.79
N GLN A 202 22.13 -14.31 5.87
CA GLN A 202 22.80 -13.89 7.10
C GLN A 202 22.07 -12.74 7.85
N LYS A 203 20.83 -12.41 7.47
CA LYS A 203 20.03 -11.33 8.07
C LYS A 203 20.04 -11.32 9.59
N LEU A 204 19.86 -12.47 10.21
CA LEU A 204 19.79 -12.59 11.67
C LEU A 204 21.11 -12.18 12.33
N ALA A 205 22.24 -12.66 11.84
CA ALA A 205 23.56 -12.30 12.38
C ALA A 205 23.91 -10.82 12.22
N PHE A 206 23.35 -10.18 11.19
CA PHE A 206 23.54 -8.75 10.97
C PHE A 206 22.74 -7.91 11.98
N PHE A 207 21.50 -8.29 12.29
CA PHE A 207 20.67 -7.62 13.29
C PHE A 207 21.14 -7.88 14.72
N GLU A 208 21.81 -9.01 15.00
CA GLU A 208 22.42 -9.29 16.30
C GLU A 208 23.46 -8.25 16.72
N ASN A 209 24.11 -7.58 15.76
CA ASN A 209 25.06 -6.49 16.04
C ASN A 209 24.41 -5.10 16.12
N GLU A 210 23.11 -4.98 15.90
CA GLU A 210 22.34 -3.74 16.01
C GLU A 210 21.15 -3.94 16.97
N PRO A 211 21.40 -3.86 18.30
CA PRO A 211 20.38 -4.20 19.31
C PRO A 211 19.06 -3.42 19.18
N ALA A 212 19.12 -2.19 18.65
CA ALA A 212 17.93 -1.36 18.43
C ALA A 212 16.98 -1.91 17.34
N LEU A 213 17.47 -2.84 16.50
CA LEU A 213 16.68 -3.48 15.43
C LEU A 213 16.30 -4.93 15.77
N TYR A 214 16.93 -5.51 16.78
CA TYR A 214 16.68 -6.89 17.20
C TYR A 214 15.49 -7.01 18.17
N ALA A 215 15.15 -5.92 18.86
CA ALA A 215 14.02 -5.85 19.77
C ALA A 215 12.69 -5.74 19.01
#